data_2b1a0a6749bd2e3aef25356c3485d507
#
_entry.id   2b1a0a6749bd2e3aef25356c3485d507
#
_cell.length_a   1.000
_cell.length_b   1.000
_cell.length_c   1.000
_cell.angle_alpha   90.00
_cell.angle_beta   90.00
_cell.angle_gamma   90.00
#
_symmetry.space_group_name_H-M   'P 1'
#
loop_
_entity.id
_entity.type
_entity.pdbx_description
1 polymer ?
#
loop_
_entity_poly.entity_id
_entity_poly.type
_entity_poly.pdbx_seq_one_letter_code
_entity_poly.pdbx_strand_id
1 'polypeptide(L)'
;MKKLLTLIVAALMSLTCVFGLTACNKDNGKETLQIYTNAGFAPYEYINEFGEVVGVDIDIMQEVGEVLGYNVVINDIEFDQILEEVGKNKLAIGAAGMTKTAERDEIALPSIEYAVSVQYVIVSADAFADKAPTDKITIEELKSMTKKAIGVQEGTTGDFLISDAIDGTEDDDGNHVKGELEGEGFEKMSYTNAIVASADIGTTLGAVVIDKLPAESICKGNTAIKCFQLDAEPENYVLYFNKEATELRDKVNKVLEKMISGGVIDFYTVKHSGGIVG
;
A
#
# COMPACT_ATOMS: atom_id res chain seq x y z
N MET A 1 -53.89 -28.59 -38.06
CA MET A 1 -52.51 -28.15 -38.43
C MET A 1 -51.98 -27.01 -37.54
N LYS A 2 -52.78 -25.97 -37.21
CA LYS A 2 -52.28 -24.84 -36.35
C LYS A 2 -51.93 -25.22 -34.92
N LYS A 3 -52.58 -26.20 -34.29
CA LYS A 3 -52.28 -26.62 -32.88
C LYS A 3 -51.05 -27.51 -32.77
N LEU A 4 -50.62 -28.19 -33.82
CA LEU A 4 -49.44 -29.04 -33.85
C LEU A 4 -48.14 -28.18 -34.01
N LEU A 5 -48.25 -27.07 -34.74
CA LEU A 5 -47.12 -26.14 -34.93
C LEU A 5 -46.77 -25.37 -33.67
N THR A 6 -47.79 -25.08 -32.80
CA THR A 6 -47.57 -24.35 -31.52
C THR A 6 -46.86 -25.21 -30.47
N LEU A 7 -47.05 -26.52 -30.50
CA LEU A 7 -46.42 -27.48 -29.56
C LEU A 7 -44.93 -27.70 -29.94
N ILE A 8 -44.59 -27.66 -31.21
CA ILE A 8 -43.19 -27.81 -31.70
C ILE A 8 -42.36 -26.58 -31.36
N VAL A 9 -42.92 -25.37 -31.46
CA VAL A 9 -42.22 -24.13 -31.11
C VAL A 9 -42.00 -24.00 -29.61
N ALA A 10 -42.95 -24.48 -28.76
CA ALA A 10 -42.80 -24.51 -27.32
C ALA A 10 -41.73 -25.53 -26.84
N ALA A 11 -41.59 -26.67 -27.55
CA ALA A 11 -40.57 -27.68 -27.24
C ALA A 11 -39.15 -27.27 -27.67
N LEU A 12 -39.00 -26.40 -28.67
CA LEU A 12 -37.72 -25.87 -29.10
C LEU A 12 -37.22 -24.69 -28.23
N MET A 13 -38.13 -23.97 -27.55
CA MET A 13 -37.71 -22.90 -26.59
C MET A 13 -37.32 -23.41 -25.20
N SER A 14 -37.67 -24.66 -24.84
CA SER A 14 -37.28 -25.25 -23.57
C SER A 14 -35.92 -25.96 -23.57
N LEU A 15 -35.24 -26.06 -24.72
CA LEU A 15 -33.92 -26.72 -24.86
C LEU A 15 -32.75 -25.77 -24.96
N THR A 16 -32.99 -24.45 -24.86
CA THR A 16 -31.90 -23.43 -24.95
C THR A 16 -31.49 -22.81 -23.60
N CYS A 17 -32.00 -23.33 -22.47
CA CYS A 17 -31.67 -22.75 -21.15
C CYS A 17 -30.78 -23.64 -20.28
N VAL A 18 -30.00 -24.58 -20.83
CA VAL A 18 -29.05 -25.39 -20.03
C VAL A 18 -27.67 -25.43 -20.68
N PHE A 19 -27.26 -24.33 -21.32
CA PHE A 19 -25.83 -24.03 -21.35
C PHE A 19 -25.57 -23.03 -20.23
N GLY A 20 -25.62 -23.55 -18.98
CA GLY A 20 -24.98 -22.88 -17.90
C GLY A 20 -23.54 -22.60 -18.32
N LEU A 21 -23.18 -21.34 -18.29
CA LEU A 21 -21.78 -20.89 -18.25
C LEU A 21 -21.17 -21.51 -16.99
N THR A 22 -20.80 -22.79 -17.04
CA THR A 22 -19.67 -23.26 -16.26
C THR A 22 -18.49 -22.56 -16.91
N ALA A 23 -18.15 -21.38 -16.41
CA ALA A 23 -16.78 -20.92 -16.43
C ALA A 23 -16.01 -22.06 -15.74
N CYS A 24 -15.52 -23.00 -16.51
CA CYS A 24 -14.48 -23.92 -16.07
C CYS A 24 -13.30 -23.02 -15.71
N ASN A 25 -13.25 -22.63 -14.44
CA ASN A 25 -11.98 -22.37 -13.81
C ASN A 25 -11.23 -23.69 -13.99
N LYS A 26 -10.33 -23.76 -14.96
CA LYS A 26 -9.40 -24.87 -15.10
C LYS A 26 -8.58 -24.84 -13.81
N ASP A 27 -9.02 -25.60 -12.82
CA ASP A 27 -8.16 -25.93 -11.70
C ASP A 27 -6.95 -26.63 -12.33
N ASN A 28 -5.85 -25.90 -12.45
CA ASN A 28 -4.60 -26.38 -13.02
C ASN A 28 -3.81 -27.24 -12.00
N GLY A 29 -4.44 -27.58 -10.85
CA GLY A 29 -3.83 -28.34 -9.76
C GLY A 29 -2.76 -27.58 -8.98
N LYS A 30 -2.59 -26.29 -9.23
CA LYS A 30 -1.66 -25.44 -8.48
C LYS A 30 -2.36 -24.84 -7.26
N GLU A 31 -1.64 -24.76 -6.14
CA GLU A 31 -2.09 -23.97 -4.99
C GLU A 31 -2.15 -22.48 -5.34
N THR A 32 -2.94 -21.73 -4.59
CA THR A 32 -3.17 -20.30 -4.85
C THR A 32 -2.68 -19.44 -3.69
N LEU A 33 -1.76 -18.54 -3.96
CA LEU A 33 -1.37 -17.48 -3.03
C LEU A 33 -2.45 -16.43 -2.98
N GLN A 34 -2.85 -16.03 -1.77
CA GLN A 34 -3.74 -14.90 -1.51
C GLN A 34 -2.88 -13.69 -1.16
N ILE A 35 -2.80 -12.74 -2.06
CA ILE A 35 -2.02 -11.52 -1.87
C ILE A 35 -2.96 -10.42 -1.39
N TYR A 36 -2.68 -9.87 -0.22
CA TYR A 36 -3.43 -8.78 0.36
C TYR A 36 -2.64 -7.48 0.20
N THR A 37 -3.29 -6.46 -0.32
CA THR A 37 -2.71 -5.17 -0.66
C THR A 37 -3.72 -4.04 -0.42
N ASN A 38 -3.28 -2.76 -0.52
CA ASN A 38 -4.16 -1.59 -0.48
C ASN A 38 -3.83 -0.65 -1.64
N ALA A 39 -4.61 -0.73 -2.72
CA ALA A 39 -4.32 -0.12 -4.01
C ALA A 39 -4.57 1.41 -4.05
N GLY A 40 -3.79 2.15 -3.30
CA GLY A 40 -3.76 3.60 -3.22
C GLY A 40 -2.36 4.16 -2.97
N PHE A 41 -1.30 3.34 -3.21
CA PHE A 41 0.07 3.60 -2.79
C PHE A 41 1.07 3.48 -3.97
N ALA A 42 0.79 4.22 -5.07
CA ALA A 42 1.66 4.20 -6.26
C ALA A 42 3.10 4.67 -5.90
N PRO A 43 4.14 4.01 -6.43
CA PRO A 43 4.14 3.00 -7.51
C PRO A 43 4.04 1.55 -7.03
N TYR A 44 3.91 1.29 -5.73
CA TYR A 44 3.96 -0.07 -5.16
C TYR A 44 2.69 -0.87 -5.46
N GLU A 45 1.50 -0.26 -5.20
CA GLU A 45 0.19 -0.82 -5.55
C GLU A 45 -0.81 0.30 -5.85
N TYR A 46 -1.47 0.20 -6.98
CA TYR A 46 -2.46 1.18 -7.42
C TYR A 46 -3.41 0.60 -8.46
N ILE A 47 -4.54 1.28 -8.66
CA ILE A 47 -5.50 0.92 -9.70
C ILE A 47 -5.12 1.66 -10.99
N ASN A 48 -4.89 0.92 -12.08
CA ASN A 48 -4.59 1.48 -13.39
C ASN A 48 -5.85 2.00 -14.10
N GLU A 49 -5.69 2.58 -15.29
CA GLU A 49 -6.78 3.10 -16.12
C GLU A 49 -7.81 2.04 -16.56
N PHE A 50 -7.45 0.75 -16.48
CA PHE A 50 -8.33 -0.38 -16.81
C PHE A 50 -9.06 -0.94 -15.57
N GLY A 51 -8.86 -0.36 -14.39
CA GLY A 51 -9.44 -0.84 -13.13
C GLY A 51 -8.73 -2.06 -12.53
N GLU A 52 -7.51 -2.36 -12.97
CA GLU A 52 -6.71 -3.47 -12.45
C GLU A 52 -5.76 -2.99 -11.35
N VAL A 53 -5.56 -3.80 -10.33
CA VAL A 53 -4.54 -3.57 -9.30
C VAL A 53 -3.18 -3.94 -9.88
N VAL A 54 -2.28 -2.98 -9.95
CA VAL A 54 -0.93 -3.10 -10.50
C VAL A 54 0.08 -2.38 -9.61
N GLY A 55 1.37 -2.59 -9.83
CA GLY A 55 2.43 -1.93 -9.10
C GLY A 55 3.64 -2.83 -8.88
N VAL A 56 4.64 -2.29 -8.19
CA VAL A 56 5.90 -3.01 -7.88
C VAL A 56 5.62 -4.29 -7.10
N ASP A 57 4.84 -4.19 -6.02
CA ASP A 57 4.53 -5.33 -5.14
C ASP A 57 3.70 -6.39 -5.88
N ILE A 58 2.81 -5.94 -6.76
CA ILE A 58 1.99 -6.83 -7.58
C ILE A 58 2.86 -7.58 -8.59
N ASP A 59 3.76 -6.89 -9.29
CA ASP A 59 4.70 -7.51 -10.23
C ASP A 59 5.64 -8.51 -9.50
N ILE A 60 6.15 -8.16 -8.32
CA ILE A 60 6.93 -9.08 -7.47
C ILE A 60 6.13 -10.36 -7.19
N MET A 61 4.88 -10.23 -6.75
CA MET A 61 4.08 -11.39 -6.38
C MET A 61 3.65 -12.23 -7.57
N GLN A 62 3.42 -11.63 -8.73
CA GLN A 62 3.16 -12.37 -9.97
C GLN A 62 4.38 -13.20 -10.39
N GLU A 63 5.58 -12.62 -10.36
CA GLU A 63 6.81 -13.34 -10.66
C GLU A 63 7.10 -14.46 -9.64
N VAL A 64 6.90 -14.19 -8.34
CA VAL A 64 6.99 -15.21 -7.29
C VAL A 64 6.04 -16.38 -7.58
N GLY A 65 4.79 -16.10 -7.94
CA GLY A 65 3.80 -17.12 -8.31
C GLY A 65 4.26 -17.94 -9.51
N GLU A 66 4.78 -17.30 -10.55
CA GLU A 66 5.29 -17.98 -11.74
C GLU A 66 6.48 -18.89 -11.43
N VAL A 67 7.49 -18.35 -10.72
CA VAL A 67 8.74 -19.08 -10.38
C VAL A 67 8.47 -20.27 -9.46
N LEU A 68 7.59 -20.10 -8.47
CA LEU A 68 7.29 -21.14 -7.48
C LEU A 68 6.15 -22.07 -7.89
N GLY A 69 5.46 -21.77 -9.00
CA GLY A 69 4.40 -22.60 -9.54
C GLY A 69 3.05 -22.46 -8.84
N TYR A 70 2.75 -21.32 -8.22
CA TYR A 70 1.47 -20.97 -7.62
C TYR A 70 0.58 -20.19 -8.61
N ASN A 71 -0.72 -20.23 -8.39
CA ASN A 71 -1.62 -19.20 -8.87
C ASN A 71 -1.55 -18.00 -7.92
N VAL A 72 -1.81 -16.81 -8.41
CA VAL A 72 -1.84 -15.57 -7.59
C VAL A 72 -3.22 -14.92 -7.71
N VAL A 73 -3.81 -14.58 -6.57
CA VAL A 73 -5.04 -13.80 -6.46
C VAL A 73 -4.72 -12.56 -5.64
N ILE A 74 -5.05 -11.40 -6.19
CA ILE A 74 -4.85 -10.11 -5.53
C ILE A 74 -6.15 -9.70 -4.85
N ASN A 75 -6.05 -9.35 -3.57
CA ASN A 75 -7.16 -8.89 -2.74
C ASN A 75 -6.84 -7.47 -2.27
N ASP A 76 -7.57 -6.50 -2.79
CA ASP A 76 -7.48 -5.09 -2.40
C ASP A 76 -8.39 -4.85 -1.19
N ILE A 77 -7.79 -4.48 -0.05
CA ILE A 77 -8.49 -4.28 1.23
C ILE A 77 -7.91 -3.06 1.96
N GLU A 78 -8.50 -2.66 3.07
CA GLU A 78 -7.94 -1.61 3.94
C GLU A 78 -6.60 -2.05 4.52
N PHE A 79 -5.64 -1.11 4.58
CA PHE A 79 -4.24 -1.39 4.93
C PHE A 79 -4.09 -2.03 6.33
N ASP A 80 -4.80 -1.50 7.31
CA ASP A 80 -4.79 -1.96 8.71
C ASP A 80 -5.30 -3.39 8.89
N GLN A 81 -6.07 -3.93 7.93
CA GLN A 81 -6.63 -5.28 7.95
C GLN A 81 -5.69 -6.33 7.32
N ILE A 82 -4.65 -5.92 6.61
CA ILE A 82 -3.78 -6.85 5.84
C ILE A 82 -3.17 -7.92 6.74
N LEU A 83 -2.57 -7.54 7.88
CA LEU A 83 -1.90 -8.50 8.75
C LEU A 83 -2.87 -9.46 9.43
N GLU A 84 -4.10 -9.04 9.71
CA GLU A 84 -5.15 -9.93 10.20
C GLU A 84 -5.50 -11.00 9.16
N GLU A 85 -5.68 -10.62 7.89
CA GLU A 85 -5.98 -11.56 6.82
C GLU A 85 -4.81 -12.52 6.55
N VAL A 86 -3.57 -12.02 6.60
CA VAL A 86 -2.35 -12.84 6.52
C VAL A 86 -2.32 -13.90 7.64
N GLY A 87 -2.75 -13.53 8.84
CA GLY A 87 -2.81 -14.45 9.99
C GLY A 87 -3.77 -15.63 9.80
N LYS A 88 -4.78 -15.53 8.92
CA LYS A 88 -5.84 -16.54 8.73
C LYS A 88 -5.46 -17.70 7.80
N ASN A 89 -4.43 -17.51 6.93
CA ASN A 89 -4.10 -18.49 5.90
C ASN A 89 -2.58 -18.58 5.67
N LYS A 90 -2.03 -19.80 5.65
CA LYS A 90 -0.59 -20.04 5.40
C LYS A 90 -0.14 -19.71 3.96
N LEU A 91 -1.06 -19.58 3.02
CA LEU A 91 -0.81 -19.15 1.65
C LEU A 91 -1.15 -17.67 1.44
N ALA A 92 -1.39 -16.92 2.52
CA ALA A 92 -1.60 -15.48 2.48
C ALA A 92 -0.27 -14.71 2.62
N ILE A 93 -0.14 -13.63 1.86
CA ILE A 93 1.02 -12.74 1.87
C ILE A 93 0.51 -11.30 1.83
N GLY A 94 0.98 -10.46 2.75
CA GLY A 94 0.80 -9.01 2.71
C GLY A 94 1.89 -8.38 1.82
N ALA A 95 1.47 -7.68 0.78
CA ALA A 95 2.33 -6.98 -0.17
C ALA A 95 1.71 -5.61 -0.47
N ALA A 96 2.15 -4.59 0.27
CA ALA A 96 1.53 -3.25 0.29
C ALA A 96 2.52 -2.17 0.75
N GLY A 97 3.77 -2.16 0.24
CA GLY A 97 4.80 -1.22 0.70
C GLY A 97 4.98 -1.24 2.21
N MET A 98 4.91 -2.42 2.84
CA MET A 98 4.84 -2.54 4.29
C MET A 98 6.20 -2.38 4.94
N THR A 99 6.37 -1.34 5.74
CA THR A 99 7.57 -1.15 6.57
C THR A 99 7.71 -2.26 7.59
N LYS A 100 8.91 -2.79 7.72
CA LYS A 100 9.28 -3.72 8.80
C LYS A 100 9.32 -2.99 10.13
N THR A 101 8.51 -3.43 11.10
CA THR A 101 8.53 -2.94 12.48
C THR A 101 8.51 -4.09 13.48
N ALA A 102 8.95 -3.82 14.71
CA ALA A 102 8.96 -4.84 15.76
C ALA A 102 7.55 -5.37 16.07
N GLU A 103 6.55 -4.47 16.09
CA GLU A 103 5.16 -4.80 16.40
C GLU A 103 4.56 -5.72 15.29
N ARG A 104 4.84 -5.42 14.03
CA ARG A 104 4.40 -6.25 12.89
C ARG A 104 5.11 -7.60 12.90
N ASP A 105 6.40 -7.64 13.26
CA ASP A 105 7.19 -8.86 13.37
C ASP A 105 6.70 -9.77 14.51
N GLU A 106 5.99 -9.24 15.52
CA GLU A 106 5.35 -10.05 16.57
C GLU A 106 4.14 -10.85 16.02
N ILE A 107 3.43 -10.35 15.02
CA ILE A 107 2.17 -10.94 14.53
C ILE A 107 2.31 -11.64 13.18
N ALA A 108 3.32 -11.32 12.38
CA ALA A 108 3.58 -11.93 11.07
C ALA A 108 5.08 -12.17 10.85
N LEU A 109 5.45 -13.01 9.87
CA LEU A 109 6.84 -13.25 9.50
C LEU A 109 7.25 -12.29 8.38
N PRO A 110 8.28 -11.44 8.55
CA PRO A 110 8.80 -10.63 7.46
C PRO A 110 9.62 -11.44 6.45
N SER A 111 9.62 -11.00 5.19
CA SER A 111 10.62 -11.37 4.20
C SER A 111 11.97 -10.72 4.49
N ILE A 112 12.95 -10.95 3.59
CA ILE A 112 14.08 -10.01 3.44
C ILE A 112 13.56 -8.66 2.94
N GLU A 113 14.30 -7.60 3.23
CA GLU A 113 14.01 -6.24 2.80
C GLU A 113 14.21 -6.11 1.28
N TYR A 114 13.24 -5.51 0.56
CA TYR A 114 13.32 -5.39 -0.89
C TYR A 114 13.33 -3.95 -1.40
N ALA A 115 12.94 -2.99 -0.58
CA ALA A 115 12.98 -1.56 -0.90
C ALA A 115 13.25 -0.73 0.35
N VAL A 116 13.67 0.53 0.16
CA VAL A 116 13.88 1.51 1.22
C VAL A 116 13.05 2.75 0.91
N SER A 117 12.39 3.28 1.93
CA SER A 117 11.63 4.53 1.87
C SER A 117 12.04 5.48 2.99
N VAL A 118 11.48 6.67 2.97
CA VAL A 118 11.53 7.67 4.04
C VAL A 118 10.19 8.39 4.07
N GLN A 119 9.80 8.93 5.21
CA GLN A 119 8.58 9.71 5.31
C GLN A 119 8.71 11.07 4.62
N TYR A 120 7.65 11.47 3.96
CA TYR A 120 7.47 12.74 3.27
C TYR A 120 6.25 13.48 3.82
N VAL A 121 6.26 14.78 3.71
CA VAL A 121 5.09 15.63 3.98
C VAL A 121 4.63 16.31 2.70
N ILE A 122 3.34 16.18 2.38
CA ILE A 122 2.68 16.90 1.29
C ILE A 122 1.99 18.11 1.90
N VAL A 123 2.21 19.27 1.33
CA VAL A 123 1.64 20.56 1.79
C VAL A 123 1.13 21.37 0.60
N SER A 124 0.40 22.47 0.87
CA SER A 124 0.04 23.42 -0.19
C SER A 124 1.29 24.04 -0.82
N ALA A 125 1.18 24.43 -2.09
CA ALA A 125 2.32 24.93 -2.87
C ALA A 125 2.95 26.22 -2.30
N ASP A 126 2.20 27.01 -1.54
CA ASP A 126 2.64 28.24 -0.87
C ASP A 126 3.27 28.02 0.51
N ALA A 127 3.05 26.83 1.12
CA ALA A 127 3.67 26.51 2.41
C ALA A 127 5.19 26.40 2.26
N PHE A 128 5.96 26.77 3.29
CA PHE A 128 7.43 26.72 3.30
C PHE A 128 8.05 27.34 2.03
N ALA A 129 7.63 28.57 1.69
CA ALA A 129 8.03 29.25 0.46
C ALA A 129 9.55 29.57 0.39
N ASP A 130 10.23 29.57 1.52
CA ASP A 130 11.68 29.78 1.69
C ASP A 130 12.51 28.49 1.52
N LYS A 131 11.86 27.33 1.44
CA LYS A 131 12.51 26.01 1.28
C LYS A 131 12.63 25.62 -0.18
N ALA A 132 13.78 25.07 -0.56
CA ALA A 132 13.95 24.40 -1.85
C ALA A 132 13.27 22.99 -1.82
N PRO A 133 12.83 22.45 -2.96
CA PRO A 133 12.19 21.13 -3.02
C PRO A 133 13.08 19.98 -2.50
N THR A 134 14.40 20.19 -2.45
CA THR A 134 15.38 19.22 -1.96
C THR A 134 15.66 19.35 -0.47
N ASP A 135 15.13 20.36 0.19
CA ASP A 135 15.34 20.57 1.62
C ASP A 135 14.50 19.54 2.41
N LYS A 136 15.04 19.15 3.56
CA LYS A 136 14.27 18.40 4.54
C LYS A 136 13.46 19.32 5.43
N ILE A 137 12.36 18.82 5.95
CA ILE A 137 11.52 19.48 6.95
C ILE A 137 11.50 18.61 8.21
N THR A 138 11.72 19.22 9.36
CA THR A 138 11.52 18.54 10.65
C THR A 138 10.04 18.56 11.06
N ILE A 139 9.65 17.63 11.92
CA ILE A 139 8.31 17.64 12.54
C ILE A 139 8.07 18.98 13.27
N GLU A 140 9.08 19.50 13.96
CA GLU A 140 8.98 20.77 14.67
C GLU A 140 8.68 21.97 13.73
N GLU A 141 9.20 21.98 12.51
CA GLU A 141 8.93 23.04 11.53
C GLU A 141 7.46 23.09 11.09
N LEU A 142 6.71 21.97 11.23
CA LEU A 142 5.28 21.95 10.96
C LEU A 142 4.50 22.90 11.89
N LYS A 143 5.06 23.29 13.05
CA LYS A 143 4.46 24.29 13.96
C LYS A 143 4.19 25.63 13.29
N SER A 144 4.93 25.97 12.24
CA SER A 144 4.75 27.18 11.46
C SER A 144 3.48 27.17 10.59
N MET A 145 2.85 26.02 10.40
CA MET A 145 1.66 25.88 9.57
C MET A 145 0.44 26.55 10.21
N THR A 146 -0.37 27.21 9.39
CA THR A 146 -1.60 27.86 9.84
C THR A 146 -2.71 26.85 10.16
N LYS A 147 -2.83 25.80 9.33
CA LYS A 147 -3.77 24.71 9.55
C LYS A 147 -3.07 23.60 10.32
N LYS A 148 -3.65 23.20 11.44
CA LYS A 148 -3.04 22.30 12.41
C LYS A 148 -3.54 20.84 12.28
N ALA A 149 -4.31 20.51 11.24
CA ALA A 149 -4.74 19.15 10.97
C ALA A 149 -3.77 18.46 9.98
N ILE A 150 -3.27 17.28 10.36
CA ILE A 150 -2.38 16.43 9.54
C ILE A 150 -3.12 15.17 9.16
N GLY A 151 -3.26 14.92 7.86
CA GLY A 151 -3.81 13.69 7.31
C GLY A 151 -2.76 12.58 7.26
N VAL A 152 -3.17 11.37 7.61
CA VAL A 152 -2.35 10.15 7.55
C VAL A 152 -3.20 9.00 7.01
N GLN A 153 -2.56 7.98 6.44
CA GLN A 153 -3.24 6.73 6.17
C GLN A 153 -3.19 5.86 7.42
N GLU A 154 -4.36 5.34 7.83
CA GLU A 154 -4.53 4.57 9.06
C GLU A 154 -3.64 3.32 9.09
N GLY A 155 -2.98 3.08 10.23
CA GLY A 155 -2.14 1.91 10.49
C GLY A 155 -0.76 1.94 9.82
N THR A 156 -0.37 3.03 9.15
CA THR A 156 0.96 3.18 8.55
C THR A 156 1.99 3.71 9.56
N THR A 157 3.27 3.63 9.21
CA THR A 157 4.34 4.26 10.00
C THR A 157 4.24 5.78 10.03
N GLY A 158 3.71 6.40 8.97
CA GLY A 158 3.38 7.83 8.96
C GLY A 158 2.28 8.19 9.95
N ASP A 159 1.27 7.32 10.14
CA ASP A 159 0.24 7.48 11.16
C ASP A 159 0.85 7.42 12.57
N PHE A 160 1.72 6.44 12.84
CA PHE A 160 2.40 6.31 14.13
C PHE A 160 3.32 7.50 14.41
N LEU A 161 4.12 7.92 13.42
CA LEU A 161 5.01 9.07 13.53
C LEU A 161 4.25 10.34 13.94
N ILE A 162 3.09 10.61 13.33
CA ILE A 162 2.29 11.80 13.66
C ILE A 162 1.55 11.63 14.99
N SER A 163 1.12 10.41 15.34
CA SER A 163 0.58 10.13 16.67
C SER A 163 1.60 10.45 17.76
N ASP A 164 2.80 9.91 17.62
CA ASP A 164 3.90 10.13 18.58
C ASP A 164 4.27 11.61 18.69
N ALA A 165 4.27 12.31 17.56
CA ALA A 165 4.55 13.75 17.54
C ALA A 165 3.49 14.58 18.27
N ILE A 166 2.21 14.20 18.18
CA ILE A 166 1.09 14.94 18.79
C ILE A 166 0.84 14.54 20.26
N ASP A 167 0.85 13.23 20.52
CA ASP A 167 0.44 12.67 21.80
C ASP A 167 1.63 12.36 22.72
N GLY A 168 2.86 12.31 22.16
CA GLY A 168 4.06 11.84 22.85
C GLY A 168 4.13 10.31 22.91
N THR A 169 5.17 9.80 23.56
CA THR A 169 5.42 8.36 23.75
C THR A 169 5.68 8.05 25.22
N GLU A 170 5.90 6.78 25.53
CA GLU A 170 6.41 6.36 26.86
C GLU A 170 7.83 5.82 26.71
N ASP A 171 8.71 6.14 27.66
CA ASP A 171 10.04 5.54 27.75
C ASP A 171 9.97 4.14 28.38
N ASP A 172 11.11 3.43 28.44
CA ASP A 172 11.22 2.08 29.03
C ASP A 172 10.80 2.00 30.52
N ASP A 173 10.79 3.13 31.21
CA ASP A 173 10.39 3.26 32.62
C ASP A 173 8.89 3.65 32.73
N GLY A 174 8.19 3.84 31.63
CA GLY A 174 6.78 4.26 31.58
C GLY A 174 6.56 5.75 31.83
N ASN A 175 7.59 6.58 31.69
CA ASN A 175 7.43 8.03 31.79
C ASN A 175 7.04 8.62 30.43
N HIS A 176 6.15 9.62 30.46
CA HIS A 176 5.77 10.33 29.26
C HIS A 176 6.94 11.11 28.65
N VAL A 177 7.19 10.86 27.36
CA VAL A 177 8.14 11.59 26.53
C VAL A 177 7.32 12.51 25.62
N LYS A 178 7.54 13.82 25.77
CA LYS A 178 6.78 14.82 25.05
C LYS A 178 7.01 14.77 23.55
N GLY A 179 5.91 14.74 22.77
CA GLY A 179 5.96 14.84 21.32
C GLY A 179 6.27 16.27 20.83
N GLU A 180 6.89 16.40 19.67
CA GLU A 180 7.31 17.67 19.09
C GLU A 180 6.13 18.63 18.83
N LEU A 181 4.93 18.10 18.54
CA LEU A 181 3.72 18.88 18.27
C LEU A 181 2.75 18.93 19.45
N GLU A 182 3.11 18.27 20.56
CA GLU A 182 2.26 18.19 21.74
C GLU A 182 1.97 19.57 22.35
N GLY A 183 0.69 19.88 22.53
CA GLY A 183 0.22 21.15 23.09
C GLY A 183 0.19 22.30 22.06
N GLU A 184 0.55 22.07 20.82
CA GLU A 184 0.58 23.07 19.75
C GLU A 184 -0.76 23.17 18.99
N GLY A 185 -1.79 22.41 19.40
CA GLY A 185 -3.12 22.41 18.81
C GLY A 185 -3.22 21.64 17.49
N PHE A 186 -2.30 20.70 17.25
CA PHE A 186 -2.39 19.79 16.11
C PHE A 186 -3.41 18.69 16.35
N GLU A 187 -4.04 18.25 15.25
CA GLU A 187 -4.97 17.12 15.21
C GLU A 187 -4.54 16.17 14.09
N LYS A 188 -4.54 14.87 14.38
CA LYS A 188 -4.35 13.83 13.36
C LYS A 188 -5.71 13.46 12.77
N MET A 189 -5.78 13.33 11.46
CA MET A 189 -6.96 12.87 10.73
C MET A 189 -6.62 11.61 9.93
N SER A 190 -7.24 10.48 10.27
CA SER A 190 -7.04 9.20 9.61
C SER A 190 -7.88 9.10 8.34
N TYR A 191 -7.27 8.56 7.29
CA TYR A 191 -7.86 8.30 5.97
C TYR A 191 -7.57 6.87 5.53
N THR A 192 -8.38 6.34 4.63
CA THR A 192 -8.17 5.01 4.05
C THR A 192 -6.96 4.96 3.11
N ASN A 193 -6.63 6.11 2.47
CA ASN A 193 -5.41 6.28 1.70
C ASN A 193 -5.02 7.77 1.57
N ALA A 194 -3.74 8.02 1.25
CA ALA A 194 -3.19 9.36 1.17
C ALA A 194 -3.68 10.17 -0.04
N ILE A 195 -4.16 9.53 -1.11
CA ILE A 195 -4.74 10.24 -2.27
C ILE A 195 -5.99 10.99 -1.85
N VAL A 196 -6.88 10.33 -1.08
CA VAL A 196 -8.07 10.95 -0.53
C VAL A 196 -7.71 12.09 0.43
N ALA A 197 -6.76 11.83 1.35
CA ALA A 197 -6.27 12.85 2.27
C ALA A 197 -5.72 14.09 1.55
N SER A 198 -4.95 13.88 0.47
CA SER A 198 -4.32 14.99 -0.27
C SER A 198 -5.29 15.97 -0.91
N ALA A 199 -6.53 15.54 -1.21
CA ALA A 199 -7.58 16.40 -1.73
C ALA A 199 -8.07 17.44 -0.71
N ASP A 200 -7.87 17.19 0.59
CA ASP A 200 -8.27 18.07 1.67
C ASP A 200 -7.17 19.08 2.09
N ILE A 201 -5.98 19.00 1.48
CA ILE A 201 -4.89 19.96 1.73
C ILE A 201 -5.33 21.38 1.32
N GLY A 202 -5.09 22.33 2.20
CA GLY A 202 -5.50 23.74 2.01
C GLY A 202 -6.96 24.03 2.38
N THR A 203 -7.82 23.03 2.48
CA THR A 203 -9.22 23.16 2.98
C THR A 203 -9.32 22.76 4.44
N THR A 204 -9.26 21.49 4.75
CA THR A 204 -9.31 20.92 6.10
C THR A 204 -7.90 20.68 6.64
N LEU A 205 -7.02 20.09 5.83
CA LEU A 205 -5.68 19.70 6.22
C LEU A 205 -4.66 20.80 5.93
N GLY A 206 -3.65 20.89 6.79
CA GLY A 206 -2.41 21.64 6.53
C GLY A 206 -1.38 20.79 5.80
N ALA A 207 -1.34 19.48 6.11
CA ALA A 207 -0.40 18.55 5.54
C ALA A 207 -0.97 17.13 5.44
N VAL A 208 -0.31 16.28 4.63
CA VAL A 208 -0.47 14.82 4.63
C VAL A 208 0.91 14.22 4.76
N VAL A 209 1.06 13.22 5.64
CA VAL A 209 2.32 12.47 5.81
C VAL A 209 2.16 11.08 5.20
N ILE A 210 3.12 10.72 4.36
CA ILE A 210 3.18 9.45 3.62
C ILE A 210 4.61 9.24 3.12
N ASP A 211 4.91 8.04 2.67
CA ASP A 211 6.21 7.66 2.11
C ASP A 211 6.58 8.42 0.83
N LYS A 212 7.89 8.48 0.54
CA LYS A 212 8.51 9.24 -0.56
C LYS A 212 7.82 9.05 -1.90
N LEU A 213 7.85 7.84 -2.47
CA LEU A 213 7.38 7.62 -3.85
C LEU A 213 5.87 7.85 -4.00
N PRO A 214 5.01 7.44 -3.05
CA PRO A 214 3.60 7.84 -3.04
C PRO A 214 3.41 9.35 -2.95
N ALA A 215 4.15 10.07 -2.10
CA ALA A 215 4.07 11.52 -2.02
C ALA A 215 4.44 12.20 -3.36
N GLU A 216 5.55 11.78 -3.96
CA GLU A 216 5.98 12.27 -5.28
C GLU A 216 4.95 11.96 -6.37
N SER A 217 4.35 10.76 -6.34
CA SER A 217 3.29 10.36 -7.26
C SER A 217 2.04 11.25 -7.13
N ILE A 218 1.61 11.54 -5.91
CA ILE A 218 0.47 12.43 -5.62
C ILE A 218 0.76 13.87 -6.07
N CYS A 219 1.98 14.36 -5.84
CA CYS A 219 2.39 15.71 -6.23
C CYS A 219 2.61 15.86 -7.75
N LYS A 220 2.84 14.75 -8.48
CA LYS A 220 3.14 14.77 -9.90
C LYS A 220 2.01 15.40 -10.72
N GLY A 221 2.31 16.53 -11.38
CA GLY A 221 1.35 17.25 -12.20
C GLY A 221 0.30 18.07 -11.43
N ASN A 222 0.31 18.06 -10.11
CA ASN A 222 -0.54 18.89 -9.27
C ASN A 222 0.22 20.11 -8.75
N THR A 223 0.00 21.27 -9.37
CA THR A 223 0.68 22.54 -9.01
C THR A 223 0.15 23.19 -7.72
N ALA A 224 -0.93 22.68 -7.14
CA ALA A 224 -1.52 23.23 -5.92
C ALA A 224 -0.84 22.71 -4.64
N ILE A 225 -0.08 21.60 -4.76
CA ILE A 225 0.62 20.95 -3.65
C ILE A 225 2.08 20.70 -4.01
N LYS A 226 2.90 20.48 -3.00
CA LYS A 226 4.29 20.04 -3.11
C LYS A 226 4.64 19.14 -1.95
N CYS A 227 5.73 18.38 -2.06
CA CYS A 227 6.17 17.52 -0.98
C CYS A 227 7.61 17.78 -0.59
N PHE A 228 7.94 17.46 0.65
CA PHE A 228 9.29 17.54 1.22
C PHE A 228 9.58 16.23 1.97
N GLN A 229 10.86 15.85 1.98
CA GLN A 229 11.31 14.79 2.86
C GLN A 229 11.22 15.25 4.31
N LEU A 230 10.63 14.42 5.17
CA LEU A 230 10.76 14.60 6.61
C LEU A 230 12.15 14.15 7.08
N ASP A 231 12.68 14.84 8.09
CA ASP A 231 13.92 14.42 8.75
C ASP A 231 13.62 13.30 9.74
N ALA A 232 13.39 12.13 9.20
CA ALA A 232 13.05 10.89 9.88
C ALA A 232 13.97 9.74 9.40
N GLU A 233 14.04 8.66 10.18
CA GLU A 233 14.85 7.50 9.82
C GLU A 233 14.30 6.79 8.57
N PRO A 234 15.19 6.17 7.76
CA PRO A 234 14.76 5.35 6.64
C PRO A 234 13.97 4.11 7.09
N GLU A 235 13.06 3.68 6.25
CA GLU A 235 12.19 2.53 6.46
C GLU A 235 12.45 1.45 5.42
N ASN A 236 12.47 0.19 5.86
CA ASN A 236 12.69 -0.96 4.98
C ASN A 236 11.38 -1.67 4.69
N TYR A 237 11.06 -1.90 3.42
CA TYR A 237 9.86 -2.63 3.02
C TYR A 237 10.12 -4.13 2.95
N VAL A 238 9.14 -4.87 3.45
CA VAL A 238 9.10 -6.34 3.45
C VAL A 238 7.73 -6.86 3.02
N LEU A 239 7.69 -8.10 2.57
CA LEU A 239 6.44 -8.86 2.48
C LEU A 239 6.18 -9.52 3.83
N TYR A 240 4.90 -9.61 4.23
CA TYR A 240 4.53 -10.29 5.47
C TYR A 240 3.80 -11.60 5.20
N PHE A 241 4.15 -12.62 5.97
CA PHE A 241 3.63 -13.98 5.87
C PHE A 241 2.98 -14.41 7.18
N ASN A 242 2.07 -15.39 7.09
CA ASN A 242 1.57 -16.07 8.28
C ASN A 242 2.71 -16.60 9.14
N LYS A 243 2.60 -16.49 10.47
CA LYS A 243 3.63 -16.97 11.43
C LYS A 243 4.07 -18.40 11.24
N GLU A 244 3.18 -19.25 10.73
CA GLU A 244 3.47 -20.67 10.50
C GLU A 244 3.97 -20.96 9.07
N ALA A 245 4.07 -19.96 8.19
CA ALA A 245 4.43 -20.12 6.78
C ALA A 245 5.95 -19.97 6.52
N THR A 246 6.80 -20.43 7.44
CA THR A 246 8.27 -20.28 7.33
C THR A 246 8.83 -20.85 6.04
N GLU A 247 8.34 -22.01 5.59
CA GLU A 247 8.81 -22.64 4.36
C GLU A 247 8.45 -21.81 3.11
N LEU A 248 7.25 -21.26 3.07
CA LEU A 248 6.81 -20.37 1.97
C LEU A 248 7.67 -19.09 1.97
N ARG A 249 7.82 -18.43 3.12
CA ARG A 249 8.65 -17.24 3.28
C ARG A 249 10.07 -17.48 2.78
N ASP A 250 10.69 -18.61 3.15
CA ASP A 250 12.06 -18.93 2.74
C ASP A 250 12.19 -19.20 1.23
N LYS A 251 11.16 -19.79 0.60
CA LYS A 251 11.10 -19.93 -0.86
C LYS A 251 10.95 -18.57 -1.54
N VAL A 252 10.09 -17.70 -1.04
CA VAL A 252 9.90 -16.35 -1.58
C VAL A 252 11.16 -15.52 -1.41
N ASN A 253 11.83 -15.57 -0.25
CA ASN A 253 13.11 -14.88 -0.03
C ASN A 253 14.16 -15.22 -1.07
N LYS A 254 14.27 -16.51 -1.49
CA LYS A 254 15.22 -16.93 -2.55
C LYS A 254 14.88 -16.33 -3.92
N VAL A 255 13.61 -16.07 -4.19
CA VAL A 255 13.19 -15.36 -5.41
C VAL A 255 13.53 -13.89 -5.28
N LEU A 256 13.18 -13.24 -4.16
CA LEU A 256 13.51 -11.85 -3.88
C LEU A 256 15.01 -11.57 -3.95
N GLU A 257 15.87 -12.43 -3.38
CA GLU A 257 17.33 -12.28 -3.46
C GLU A 257 17.82 -12.19 -4.92
N LYS A 258 17.24 -13.00 -5.82
CA LYS A 258 17.56 -12.96 -7.25
C LYS A 258 17.03 -11.71 -7.93
N MET A 259 15.81 -11.29 -7.58
CA MET A 259 15.20 -10.08 -8.13
C MET A 259 16.00 -8.84 -7.71
N ILE A 260 16.38 -8.74 -6.44
CA ILE A 260 17.22 -7.66 -5.90
C ILE A 260 18.58 -7.62 -6.61
N SER A 261 19.29 -8.77 -6.60
CA SER A 261 20.62 -8.84 -7.20
C SER A 261 20.63 -8.67 -8.73
N GLY A 262 19.51 -8.98 -9.38
CA GLY A 262 19.29 -8.78 -10.82
C GLY A 262 18.78 -7.40 -11.21
N GLY A 263 18.50 -6.49 -10.26
CA GLY A 263 17.93 -5.16 -10.53
C GLY A 263 16.48 -5.20 -11.02
N VAL A 264 15.76 -6.31 -10.78
CA VAL A 264 14.38 -6.48 -11.24
C VAL A 264 13.42 -5.58 -10.47
N ILE A 265 13.66 -5.40 -9.15
CA ILE A 265 12.83 -4.52 -8.32
C ILE A 265 13.00 -3.06 -8.73
N ASP A 266 14.24 -2.63 -9.01
CA ASP A 266 14.53 -1.30 -9.54
C ASP A 266 13.82 -1.09 -10.90
N PHE A 267 13.87 -2.10 -11.76
CA PHE A 267 13.16 -2.06 -13.05
C PHE A 267 11.63 -1.90 -12.86
N TYR A 268 11.02 -2.63 -11.93
CA TYR A 268 9.60 -2.49 -11.62
C TYR A 268 9.29 -1.10 -11.04
N THR A 269 10.15 -0.58 -10.17
CA THR A 269 10.01 0.77 -9.62
C THR A 269 10.04 1.82 -10.73
N VAL A 270 10.99 1.74 -11.68
CA VAL A 270 11.05 2.61 -12.87
C VAL A 270 9.78 2.50 -13.71
N LYS A 271 9.36 1.26 -14.01
CA LYS A 271 8.17 0.97 -14.82
C LYS A 271 6.93 1.66 -14.26
N HIS A 272 6.70 1.54 -12.95
CA HIS A 272 5.49 2.04 -12.30
C HIS A 272 5.57 3.52 -11.86
N SER A 273 6.78 4.09 -11.72
CA SER A 273 6.97 5.53 -11.47
C SER A 273 6.88 6.39 -12.74
N GLY A 274 6.68 5.79 -13.92
CA GLY A 274 6.67 6.51 -15.20
C GLY A 274 8.02 7.11 -15.57
N GLY A 275 9.11 6.42 -15.22
CA GLY A 275 10.47 6.82 -15.53
C GLY A 275 11.05 7.89 -14.59
N ILE A 276 10.40 8.19 -13.48
CA ILE A 276 10.99 9.02 -12.42
C ILE A 276 11.67 8.08 -11.43
N VAL A 277 12.97 7.92 -11.60
CA VAL A 277 13.86 7.40 -10.56
C VAL A 277 14.71 8.56 -10.12
N GLY A 278 14.54 8.97 -8.89
CA GLY A 278 15.35 10.00 -8.28
C GLY A 278 16.62 9.45 -7.67
#